data_2da89ac8cb484d6e21e1bcb8322150b1
#
_entry.id   2da89ac8cb484d6e21e1bcb8322150b1
#
_cell.length_a   1.000
_cell.length_b   1.000
_cell.length_c   1.000
_cell.angle_alpha   90.00
_cell.angle_beta   90.00
_cell.angle_gamma   90.00
#
_symmetry.space_group_name_H-M   'P 1'
#
loop_
_entity.id
_entity.type
_entity.pdbx_description
1 polymer ?
#
loop_
_entity_poly.entity_id
_entity_poly.type
_entity_poly.pdbx_seq_one_letter_code
_entity_poly.pdbx_strand_id
1 'polypeptide(L)'
;EIRLSLVGSEMCIRDRNKPDWTMVEYALEYSSNPLVYNGDVFTVEDYERFTERFPTIDAIMLGRGVIRDPALIEKIRSGGIIDRAVELKRLYTFHNKLVAGYQEEMSGEKNVLFKMKELWFYLGTQFTGIEKPLKKIKKANSLIEYQAAVSAIFSTGAGK
;
A
#
# COMPACT_ATOMS: atom_id res chain seq x y z
N GLU A 1 9.78 -29.79 -16.87
CA GLU A 1 8.73 -29.28 -15.95
C GLU A 1 9.34 -28.10 -15.18
N ILE A 2 9.12 -26.90 -15.70
CA ILE A 2 9.53 -25.67 -14.97
C ILE A 2 8.48 -25.54 -13.86
N ARG A 3 8.88 -25.86 -12.63
CA ARG A 3 8.13 -25.41 -11.46
C ARG A 3 8.13 -23.89 -11.52
N LEU A 4 6.99 -23.31 -11.85
CA LEU A 4 6.69 -21.92 -11.53
C LEU A 4 6.58 -21.83 -10.01
N SER A 5 7.74 -21.92 -9.33
CA SER A 5 7.83 -21.48 -7.96
C SER A 5 7.56 -19.99 -7.99
N LEU A 6 6.65 -19.53 -7.14
CA LEU A 6 6.43 -18.12 -6.86
C LEU A 6 7.78 -17.45 -6.58
N VAL A 7 8.43 -16.97 -7.62
CA VAL A 7 9.64 -16.17 -7.51
C VAL A 7 9.16 -14.82 -7.02
N GLY A 8 9.36 -14.54 -5.74
CA GLY A 8 9.12 -13.23 -5.17
C GLY A 8 8.06 -13.12 -4.07
N SER A 9 7.58 -14.22 -3.49
CA SER A 9 6.71 -14.15 -2.29
C SER A 9 7.48 -13.84 -1.00
N GLU A 10 8.75 -13.51 -1.10
CA GLU A 10 9.58 -13.23 0.05
C GLU A 10 9.26 -11.84 0.61
N MET A 11 8.55 -11.86 1.73
CA MET A 11 8.39 -10.76 2.68
C MET A 11 8.49 -9.36 2.06
N CYS A 12 7.46 -8.94 1.40
CA CYS A 12 7.31 -7.65 0.69
C CYS A 12 7.81 -6.40 1.46
N ILE A 13 7.94 -6.47 2.79
CA ILE A 13 8.38 -5.36 3.65
C ILE A 13 9.89 -5.09 3.52
N ARG A 14 10.70 -6.08 3.15
CA ARG A 14 12.17 -5.96 3.05
C ARG A 14 12.70 -5.97 1.64
N ASP A 15 11.89 -6.35 0.67
CA ASP A 15 12.32 -6.36 -0.72
C ASP A 15 12.42 -4.94 -1.26
N ARG A 16 13.65 -4.54 -1.60
CA ARG A 16 13.99 -3.25 -2.22
C ARG A 16 14.26 -3.38 -3.71
N ASN A 17 14.17 -4.58 -4.26
CA ASN A 17 14.44 -4.83 -5.66
C ASN A 17 13.28 -4.26 -6.49
N LYS A 18 13.64 -3.56 -7.55
CA LYS A 18 12.64 -3.14 -8.54
C LYS A 18 12.23 -4.36 -9.35
N PRO A 19 10.94 -4.49 -9.71
CA PRO A 19 10.48 -5.55 -10.59
C PRO A 19 11.28 -5.55 -11.89
N ASP A 20 11.78 -6.72 -12.28
CA ASP A 20 12.48 -6.90 -13.54
C ASP A 20 11.48 -7.23 -14.65
N TRP A 21 11.22 -6.27 -15.50
CA TRP A 21 10.28 -6.44 -16.61
C TRP A 21 10.80 -7.34 -17.72
N THR A 22 12.10 -7.61 -17.78
CA THR A 22 12.65 -8.60 -18.73
C THR A 22 12.13 -10.00 -18.41
N MET A 23 11.86 -10.30 -17.14
CA MET A 23 11.24 -11.55 -16.72
C MET A 23 9.76 -11.63 -17.12
N VAL A 24 9.07 -10.50 -17.21
CA VAL A 24 7.70 -10.44 -17.73
C VAL A 24 7.70 -10.73 -19.23
N GLU A 25 8.63 -10.14 -19.99
CA GLU A 25 8.82 -10.41 -21.42
C GLU A 25 9.11 -11.91 -21.66
N TYR A 26 10.03 -12.47 -20.88
CA TYR A 26 10.34 -13.90 -20.94
C TYR A 26 9.11 -14.77 -20.64
N ALA A 27 8.35 -14.42 -19.60
CA ALA A 27 7.14 -15.17 -19.24
C ALA A 27 6.07 -15.10 -20.34
N LEU A 28 5.90 -13.96 -21.01
CA LEU A 28 4.98 -13.80 -22.14
C LEU A 28 5.37 -14.66 -23.33
N GLU A 29 6.68 -14.82 -23.58
CA GLU A 29 7.18 -15.64 -24.70
C GLU A 29 6.98 -17.14 -24.48
N TYR A 30 7.17 -17.61 -23.23
CA TYR A 30 7.21 -19.06 -22.95
C TYR A 30 5.99 -19.62 -22.22
N SER A 31 5.09 -18.78 -21.68
CA SER A 31 3.90 -19.23 -20.97
C SER A 31 2.74 -19.43 -21.93
N SER A 32 2.12 -20.60 -21.86
CA SER A 32 0.84 -20.87 -22.52
C SER A 32 -0.38 -20.50 -21.65
N ASN A 33 -0.15 -20.09 -20.39
CA ASN A 33 -1.21 -19.73 -19.48
C ASN A 33 -1.38 -18.21 -19.40
N PRO A 34 -2.57 -17.71 -19.06
CA PRO A 34 -2.77 -16.29 -18.75
C PRO A 34 -1.83 -15.84 -17.62
N LEU A 35 -1.23 -14.67 -17.78
CA LEU A 35 -0.31 -14.11 -16.81
C LEU A 35 -1.01 -13.06 -15.97
N VAL A 36 -0.69 -13.05 -14.67
CA VAL A 36 -1.09 -12.00 -13.73
C VAL A 36 0.18 -11.32 -13.24
N TYR A 37 0.30 -10.03 -13.49
CA TYR A 37 1.44 -9.27 -13.00
C TYR A 37 1.29 -8.95 -11.51
N ASN A 38 2.35 -9.21 -10.75
CA ASN A 38 2.45 -8.84 -9.34
C ASN A 38 3.78 -8.12 -9.10
N GLY A 39 3.80 -6.83 -9.29
CA GLY A 39 4.98 -5.98 -9.08
C GLY A 39 4.64 -4.66 -8.41
N ASP A 40 5.59 -3.73 -8.42
CA ASP A 40 5.45 -2.43 -7.78
C ASP A 40 4.58 -1.49 -8.62
N VAL A 41 3.29 -1.45 -8.28
CA VAL A 41 2.34 -0.47 -8.79
C VAL A 41 1.84 0.35 -7.60
N PHE A 42 2.35 1.56 -7.45
CA PHE A 42 2.06 2.47 -6.33
C PHE A 42 1.25 3.69 -6.74
N THR A 43 1.21 4.00 -8.02
CA THR A 43 0.54 5.18 -8.59
C THR A 43 -0.23 4.81 -9.86
N VAL A 44 -1.06 5.73 -10.33
CA VAL A 44 -1.77 5.60 -11.62
C VAL A 44 -0.75 5.54 -12.76
N GLU A 45 0.29 6.35 -12.70
CA GLU A 45 1.35 6.40 -13.71
C GLU A 45 2.16 5.08 -13.76
N ASP A 46 2.35 4.40 -12.63
CA ASP A 46 2.98 3.06 -12.60
C ASP A 46 2.10 2.05 -13.34
N TYR A 47 0.78 2.12 -13.12
CA TYR A 47 -0.19 1.27 -13.79
C TYR A 47 -0.21 1.53 -15.30
N GLU A 48 -0.33 2.79 -15.73
CA GLU A 48 -0.36 3.19 -17.14
C GLU A 48 0.92 2.74 -17.86
N ARG A 49 2.07 3.01 -17.29
CA ARG A 49 3.37 2.63 -17.84
C ARG A 49 3.52 1.11 -18.01
N PHE A 50 2.97 0.33 -17.06
CA PHE A 50 2.97 -1.12 -17.16
C PHE A 50 2.01 -1.60 -18.26
N THR A 51 0.78 -1.10 -18.31
CA THR A 51 -0.23 -1.52 -19.29
C THR A 51 0.11 -1.10 -20.72
N GLU A 52 0.76 0.04 -20.90
CA GLU A 52 1.32 0.44 -22.19
C GLU A 52 2.40 -0.52 -22.69
N ARG A 53 3.27 -0.98 -21.78
CA ARG A 53 4.36 -1.90 -22.14
C ARG A 53 3.86 -3.32 -22.38
N PHE A 54 2.87 -3.78 -21.63
CA PHE A 54 2.36 -5.15 -21.63
C PHE A 54 0.84 -5.21 -21.82
N PRO A 55 0.34 -4.78 -22.98
CA PRO A 55 -1.11 -4.67 -23.25
C PRO A 55 -1.83 -6.03 -23.29
N THR A 56 -1.09 -7.14 -23.36
CA THR A 56 -1.64 -8.50 -23.36
C THR A 56 -1.85 -9.10 -21.96
N ILE A 57 -1.39 -8.40 -20.92
CA ILE A 57 -1.60 -8.80 -19.53
C ILE A 57 -2.85 -8.11 -18.98
N ASP A 58 -3.95 -8.86 -18.89
CA ASP A 58 -5.27 -8.33 -18.50
C ASP A 58 -5.45 -8.18 -16.99
N ALA A 59 -4.58 -8.79 -16.18
CA ALA A 59 -4.74 -8.83 -14.73
C ALA A 59 -3.48 -8.38 -13.99
N ILE A 60 -3.66 -7.49 -13.02
CA ILE A 60 -2.60 -7.01 -12.13
C ILE A 60 -3.01 -7.25 -10.68
N MET A 61 -2.14 -7.89 -9.91
CA MET A 61 -2.30 -8.06 -8.47
C MET A 61 -1.64 -6.89 -7.74
N LEU A 62 -2.43 -6.17 -6.98
CA LEU A 62 -1.98 -5.03 -6.18
C LEU A 62 -1.83 -5.44 -4.71
N GLY A 63 -0.64 -5.31 -4.16
CA GLY A 63 -0.35 -5.54 -2.74
C GLY A 63 -0.03 -4.23 -2.02
N ARG A 64 1.25 -3.91 -1.91
CA ARG A 64 1.76 -2.71 -1.21
C ARG A 64 1.14 -1.39 -1.70
N GLY A 65 0.83 -1.29 -2.98
CA GLY A 65 0.20 -0.10 -3.55
C GLY A 65 -1.13 0.24 -2.91
N VAL A 66 -2.01 -0.75 -2.70
CA VAL A 66 -3.33 -0.55 -2.07
C VAL A 66 -3.21 -0.29 -0.57
N ILE A 67 -2.19 -0.86 0.11
CA ILE A 67 -1.91 -0.53 1.51
C ILE A 67 -1.43 0.92 1.64
N ARG A 68 -0.58 1.36 0.70
CA ARG A 68 -0.09 2.73 0.64
C ARG A 68 -1.21 3.72 0.31
N ASP A 69 -2.01 3.39 -0.70
CA ASP A 69 -3.13 4.21 -1.17
C ASP A 69 -4.38 3.33 -1.38
N PRO A 70 -5.27 3.25 -0.36
CA PRO A 70 -6.52 2.50 -0.48
C PRO A 70 -7.45 2.98 -1.60
N ALA A 71 -7.26 4.20 -2.11
CA ALA A 71 -8.00 4.75 -3.23
C ALA A 71 -7.37 4.46 -4.60
N LEU A 72 -6.22 3.77 -4.65
CA LEU A 72 -5.46 3.55 -5.89
C LEU A 72 -6.31 2.92 -7.01
N ILE A 73 -7.11 1.91 -6.70
CA ILE A 73 -7.96 1.24 -7.70
C ILE A 73 -9.01 2.22 -8.26
N GLU A 74 -9.60 3.03 -7.39
CA GLU A 74 -10.58 4.04 -7.82
C GLU A 74 -9.90 5.11 -8.71
N LYS A 75 -8.70 5.56 -8.34
CA LYS A 75 -7.90 6.49 -9.14
C LYS A 75 -7.56 5.92 -10.52
N ILE A 76 -7.13 4.67 -10.59
CA ILE A 76 -6.86 4.00 -11.88
C ILE A 76 -8.12 3.99 -12.76
N ARG A 77 -9.30 3.69 -12.19
CA ARG A 77 -10.55 3.61 -12.94
C ARG A 77 -11.12 4.96 -13.35
N SER A 78 -10.86 6.02 -12.57
CA SER A 78 -11.38 7.38 -12.79
C SER A 78 -10.43 8.32 -13.53
N GLY A 79 -9.26 7.84 -13.95
CA GLY A 79 -8.24 8.67 -14.57
C GLY A 79 -7.49 9.58 -13.56
N GLY A 80 -7.41 9.16 -12.30
CA GLY A 80 -6.53 9.81 -11.33
C GLY A 80 -7.14 10.94 -10.49
N ILE A 81 -8.38 11.31 -10.70
CA ILE A 81 -8.97 12.53 -10.10
C ILE A 81 -9.88 12.16 -8.92
N ILE A 82 -9.37 12.30 -7.68
CA ILE A 82 -10.18 12.31 -6.46
C ILE A 82 -9.84 13.58 -5.69
N ASP A 83 -10.88 14.28 -5.20
CA ASP A 83 -10.69 15.43 -4.31
C ASP A 83 -9.90 15.03 -3.07
N ARG A 84 -8.84 15.77 -2.76
CA ARG A 84 -7.90 15.45 -1.68
C ARG A 84 -8.55 15.43 -0.30
N ALA A 85 -9.50 16.30 -0.04
CA ALA A 85 -10.21 16.32 1.25
C ALA A 85 -11.09 15.08 1.42
N VAL A 86 -11.73 14.63 0.34
CA VAL A 86 -12.50 13.38 0.32
C VAL A 86 -11.59 12.19 0.54
N GLU A 87 -10.45 12.16 -0.13
CA GLU A 87 -9.45 11.10 0.01
C GLU A 87 -8.93 10.99 1.45
N LEU A 88 -8.52 12.11 2.06
CA LEU A 88 -8.05 12.14 3.44
C LEU A 88 -9.12 11.67 4.44
N LYS A 89 -10.37 12.09 4.26
CA LYS A 89 -11.48 11.63 5.09
C LYS A 89 -11.71 10.13 4.98
N ARG A 90 -11.64 9.58 3.76
CA ARG A 90 -11.74 8.13 3.51
C ARG A 90 -10.57 7.37 4.13
N LEU A 91 -9.35 7.89 3.97
CA LEU A 91 -8.15 7.30 4.54
C LEU A 91 -8.21 7.26 6.07
N TYR A 92 -8.67 8.35 6.71
CA TYR A 92 -8.89 8.39 8.15
C TYR A 92 -9.94 7.38 8.61
N THR A 93 -11.06 7.29 7.89
CA THR A 93 -12.11 6.30 8.18
C THR A 93 -11.60 4.86 8.02
N PHE A 94 -10.84 4.58 6.96
CA PHE A 94 -10.20 3.29 6.74
C PHE A 94 -9.24 2.94 7.88
N HIS A 95 -8.36 3.88 8.24
CA HIS A 95 -7.43 3.71 9.36
C HIS A 95 -8.16 3.34 10.66
N ASN A 96 -9.22 4.05 11.01
CA ASN A 96 -9.97 3.80 12.25
C ASN A 96 -10.70 2.45 12.22
N LYS A 97 -11.23 2.04 11.07
CA LYS A 97 -11.80 0.69 10.89
C LYS A 97 -10.76 -0.41 11.07
N LEU A 98 -9.52 -0.21 10.59
CA LEU A 98 -8.44 -1.16 10.82
C LEU A 98 -8.06 -1.27 12.30
N VAL A 99 -7.97 -0.13 13.02
CA VAL A 99 -7.72 -0.15 14.46
C VAL A 99 -8.80 -0.94 15.19
N ALA A 100 -10.07 -0.66 14.92
CA ALA A 100 -11.20 -1.35 15.53
C ALA A 100 -11.18 -2.86 15.22
N GLY A 101 -11.01 -3.25 13.95
CA GLY A 101 -10.94 -4.66 13.56
C GLY A 101 -9.76 -5.39 14.23
N TYR A 102 -8.58 -4.78 14.31
CA TYR A 102 -7.47 -5.40 15.01
C TYR A 102 -7.69 -5.51 16.53
N GLN A 103 -8.44 -4.56 17.14
CA GLN A 103 -8.80 -4.66 18.55
C GLN A 103 -9.81 -5.80 18.82
N GLU A 104 -10.66 -6.12 17.86
CA GLU A 104 -11.61 -7.24 17.95
C GLU A 104 -10.90 -8.60 17.78
N GLU A 105 -9.98 -8.69 16.83
CA GLU A 105 -9.34 -9.96 16.44
C GLU A 105 -8.06 -10.29 17.23
N MET A 106 -7.37 -9.29 17.78
CA MET A 106 -6.06 -9.49 18.42
C MET A 106 -6.14 -9.29 19.93
N SER A 107 -5.59 -10.23 20.66
CA SER A 107 -5.42 -10.09 22.10
C SER A 107 -4.28 -9.11 22.43
N GLY A 108 -4.61 -8.09 23.21
CA GLY A 108 -3.64 -7.15 23.80
C GLY A 108 -3.27 -5.97 22.90
N GLU A 109 -3.28 -4.81 23.52
CA GLU A 109 -3.00 -3.51 22.89
C GLU A 109 -1.67 -3.44 22.15
N LYS A 110 -0.63 -4.13 22.66
CA LYS A 110 0.71 -4.16 22.06
C LYS A 110 0.71 -4.78 20.66
N ASN A 111 -0.10 -5.82 20.43
CA ASN A 111 -0.18 -6.49 19.13
C ASN A 111 -0.87 -5.59 18.10
N VAL A 112 -1.94 -4.93 18.50
CA VAL A 112 -2.63 -3.93 17.67
C VAL A 112 -1.68 -2.80 17.29
N LEU A 113 -0.96 -2.24 18.27
CA LEU A 113 0.04 -1.19 18.06
C LEU A 113 1.13 -1.62 17.08
N PHE A 114 1.63 -2.84 17.22
CA PHE A 114 2.67 -3.35 16.34
C PHE A 114 2.19 -3.36 14.88
N LYS A 115 0.99 -3.92 14.63
CA LYS A 115 0.39 -3.96 13.30
C LYS A 115 0.10 -2.57 12.73
N MET A 116 -0.46 -1.68 13.54
CA MET A 116 -0.76 -0.33 13.08
C MET A 116 0.50 0.49 12.78
N LYS A 117 1.57 0.33 13.57
CA LYS A 117 2.87 0.97 13.28
C LYS A 117 3.50 0.48 11.99
N GLU A 118 3.35 -0.81 11.68
CA GLU A 118 3.81 -1.40 10.43
C GLU A 118 3.10 -0.77 9.23
N LEU A 119 1.78 -0.58 9.31
CA LEU A 119 0.99 0.07 8.26
C LEU A 119 1.44 1.51 7.99
N TRP A 120 1.88 2.25 9.01
CA TRP A 120 2.37 3.62 8.82
C TRP A 120 3.66 3.73 8.02
N PHE A 121 4.37 2.63 7.81
CA PHE A 121 5.47 2.60 6.84
C PHE A 121 4.96 2.90 5.42
N TYR A 122 3.76 2.44 5.09
CA TYR A 122 3.13 2.67 3.81
C TYR A 122 2.25 3.92 3.82
N LEU A 123 1.31 4.03 4.75
CA LEU A 123 0.36 5.14 4.84
C LEU A 123 1.06 6.50 4.99
N GLY A 124 2.17 6.54 5.72
CA GLY A 124 2.95 7.77 5.92
C GLY A 124 3.47 8.39 4.64
N THR A 125 3.61 7.62 3.58
CA THR A 125 4.07 8.14 2.27
C THR A 125 3.04 9.02 1.56
N GLN A 126 1.78 9.01 2.02
CA GLN A 126 0.71 9.87 1.53
C GLN A 126 0.79 11.31 2.05
N PHE A 127 1.70 11.58 2.97
CA PHE A 127 1.80 12.85 3.66
C PHE A 127 3.19 13.44 3.54
N THR A 128 3.27 14.77 3.60
CA THR A 128 4.53 15.53 3.70
C THR A 128 4.60 16.26 5.02
N GLY A 129 5.80 16.53 5.53
CA GLY A 129 5.98 17.28 6.77
C GLY A 129 5.53 16.58 8.05
N ILE A 130 5.39 15.25 8.02
CA ILE A 130 4.89 14.46 9.15
C ILE A 130 6.00 13.76 9.97
N GLU A 131 7.26 14.12 9.79
CA GLU A 131 8.40 13.43 10.42
C GLU A 131 8.28 13.40 11.95
N LYS A 132 7.83 14.52 12.57
CA LYS A 132 7.65 14.61 14.02
C LYS A 132 6.51 13.71 14.52
N PRO A 133 5.26 13.82 14.00
CA PRO A 133 4.18 12.92 14.41
C PRO A 133 4.45 11.46 14.03
N LEU A 134 5.12 11.18 12.91
CA LEU A 134 5.49 9.82 12.53
C LEU A 134 6.49 9.20 13.53
N LYS A 135 7.44 9.98 14.05
CA LYS A 135 8.31 9.54 15.15
C LYS A 135 7.52 9.24 16.43
N LYS A 136 6.47 10.02 16.74
CA LYS A 136 5.58 9.75 17.88
C LYS A 136 4.79 8.44 17.67
N ILE A 137 4.25 8.20 16.49
CA ILE A 137 3.61 6.92 16.15
C ILE A 137 4.56 5.75 16.42
N LYS A 138 5.80 5.81 15.90
CA LYS A 138 6.80 4.74 16.10
C LYS A 138 7.12 4.49 17.57
N LYS A 139 7.12 5.52 18.41
CA LYS A 139 7.47 5.46 19.85
C LYS A 139 6.27 5.23 20.75
N ALA A 140 5.03 5.34 20.28
CA ALA A 140 3.84 5.17 21.09
C ALA A 140 3.83 3.81 21.80
N ASN A 141 3.51 3.81 23.09
CA ASN A 141 3.41 2.59 23.90
C ASN A 141 1.96 2.26 24.29
N SER A 142 1.03 3.15 23.97
CA SER A 142 -0.41 2.98 24.16
C SER A 142 -1.18 3.40 22.91
N LEU A 143 -2.40 2.88 22.74
CA LEU A 143 -3.29 3.30 21.67
C LEU A 143 -3.69 4.78 21.79
N ILE A 144 -3.74 5.32 23.01
CA ILE A 144 -4.05 6.73 23.26
C ILE A 144 -2.94 7.62 22.66
N GLU A 145 -1.67 7.32 22.95
CA GLU A 145 -0.53 8.05 22.39
C GLU A 145 -0.48 7.93 20.86
N TYR A 146 -0.75 6.72 20.37
CA TYR A 146 -0.80 6.42 18.94
C TYR A 146 -1.89 7.25 18.26
N GLN A 147 -3.13 7.21 18.74
CA GLN A 147 -4.26 7.94 18.16
C GLN A 147 -4.06 9.46 18.21
N ALA A 148 -3.48 10.00 19.28
CA ALA A 148 -3.13 11.42 19.36
C ALA A 148 -2.13 11.83 18.26
N ALA A 149 -1.11 10.99 18.00
CA ALA A 149 -0.13 11.23 16.94
C ALA A 149 -0.75 11.13 15.54
N VAL A 150 -1.65 10.16 15.33
CA VAL A 150 -2.42 10.00 14.08
C VAL A 150 -3.31 11.21 13.83
N SER A 151 -4.10 11.62 14.83
CA SER A 151 -4.97 12.80 14.72
C SER A 151 -4.19 14.07 14.34
N ALA A 152 -2.98 14.24 14.87
CA ALA A 152 -2.11 15.36 14.50
C ALA A 152 -1.73 15.33 13.00
N ILE A 153 -1.52 14.15 12.40
CA ILE A 153 -1.23 14.04 10.95
C ILE A 153 -2.45 14.48 10.13
N PHE A 154 -3.63 13.95 10.44
CA PHE A 154 -4.83 14.25 9.68
C PHE A 154 -5.37 15.67 9.88
N SER A 155 -5.10 16.29 11.05
CA SER A 155 -5.52 17.68 11.34
C SER A 155 -4.67 18.71 10.60
N THR A 156 -3.40 18.41 10.34
CA THR A 156 -2.52 19.34 9.60
C THR A 156 -2.87 19.42 8.12
N GLY A 157 -3.68 18.50 7.59
CA GLY A 157 -4.07 18.48 6.16
C GLY A 157 -2.87 18.38 5.21
N ALA A 158 -1.68 18.09 5.74
CA ALA A 158 -0.44 18.01 5.00
C ALA A 158 -0.45 16.74 4.11
N GLY A 159 -1.19 16.82 3.02
CA GLY A 159 -1.12 15.83 1.95
C GLY A 159 -0.18 16.33 0.83
N LYS A 160 0.44 15.39 0.13
CA LYS A 160 1.06 15.67 -1.16
C LYS A 160 0.03 16.14 -2.18
#